data_5b42e3c5db0541e3a1224f1f7c688ef8
#
_entry.id   5b42e3c5db0541e3a1224f1f7c688ef8
#
_cell.length_a   1.000
_cell.length_b   1.000
_cell.length_c   1.000
_cell.angle_alpha   90.00
_cell.angle_beta   90.00
_cell.angle_gamma   90.00
#
_symmetry.space_group_name_H-M   'P 1'
#
loop_
_entity.id
_entity.type
_entity.pdbx_description
1 polymer ?
#
loop_
_entity_poly.entity_id
_entity_poly.type
_entity_poly.pdbx_seq_one_letter_code
_entity_poly.pdbx_strand_id
1 'polypeptide(L)'
;RVAGHLGLFGRGTEKLVDVLVGGFWGSEGKGQVSAYLAPEYDVLVRVGGPNAGHKVWEGGEQKSYTFYHLPSGTRSTNAQIILGAGSVIGLAKLLEEIADCGLTPDRLSIDPNAVVIDDADIAMERTLGSAVATIGSTGQGVGAATARKVLRTMAESQFGLANRMAKNEPTLQPFIRDTVGLL
;
A
#
# COMPACT_ATOMS: atom_id res chain seq x y z
N ARG A 1 -5.10 -7.29 -27.93
CA ARG A 1 -6.14 -6.38 -28.46
C ARG A 1 -7.51 -6.67 -27.83
N VAL A 2 -7.61 -6.59 -26.49
CA VAL A 2 -8.89 -6.61 -25.78
C VAL A 2 -9.14 -5.25 -25.12
N ALA A 3 -8.16 -4.39 -25.06
CA ALA A 3 -8.25 -3.03 -24.50
C ALA A 3 -9.14 -2.07 -25.33
N GLY A 4 -9.62 -2.46 -26.49
CA GLY A 4 -10.47 -1.63 -27.35
C GLY A 4 -11.95 -1.59 -26.97
N HIS A 5 -12.40 -2.27 -25.92
CA HIS A 5 -13.82 -2.40 -25.61
C HIS A 5 -14.26 -1.83 -24.25
N LEU A 6 -13.35 -1.29 -23.46
CA LEU A 6 -13.67 -0.47 -22.29
C LEU A 6 -13.53 1.04 -22.58
N GLY A 7 -13.60 1.44 -23.83
CA GLY A 7 -13.62 2.82 -24.29
C GLY A 7 -14.89 3.59 -23.94
N LEU A 8 -15.24 3.62 -22.65
CA LEU A 8 -16.34 4.43 -22.13
C LEU A 8 -15.92 5.85 -21.73
N PHE A 9 -14.61 6.15 -21.76
CA PHE A 9 -14.13 7.47 -21.37
C PHE A 9 -13.21 8.01 -22.45
N GLY A 10 -13.69 9.03 -23.17
CA GLY A 10 -12.88 9.77 -24.11
C GLY A 10 -11.65 10.33 -23.40
N ARG A 11 -10.45 10.11 -23.98
CA ARG A 11 -9.21 10.72 -23.53
C ARG A 11 -9.27 12.22 -23.86
N GLY A 12 -9.93 12.99 -22.99
CA GLY A 12 -9.74 14.42 -22.89
C GLY A 12 -8.48 14.70 -22.10
N THR A 13 -8.00 15.93 -22.12
CA THR A 13 -6.86 16.43 -21.34
C THR A 13 -7.14 16.49 -19.84
N GLU A 14 -8.20 15.83 -19.36
CA GLU A 14 -8.54 15.76 -17.96
C GLU A 14 -7.75 14.63 -17.28
N LYS A 15 -7.20 14.92 -16.11
CA LYS A 15 -6.56 13.91 -15.26
C LYS A 15 -7.61 12.88 -14.85
N LEU A 16 -7.49 11.66 -15.36
CA LEU A 16 -8.40 10.57 -15.07
C LEU A 16 -7.86 9.74 -13.90
N VAL A 17 -8.70 9.50 -12.91
CA VAL A 17 -8.40 8.65 -11.77
C VAL A 17 -9.32 7.43 -11.81
N ASP A 18 -8.75 6.24 -11.95
CA ASP A 18 -9.46 4.98 -11.83
C ASP A 18 -9.22 4.36 -10.47
N VAL A 19 -10.28 3.90 -9.82
CA VAL A 19 -10.21 3.27 -8.51
C VAL A 19 -10.61 1.80 -8.61
N LEU A 20 -9.65 0.91 -8.37
CA LEU A 20 -9.91 -0.54 -8.35
C LEU A 20 -10.35 -0.98 -6.96
N VAL A 21 -11.61 -1.35 -6.82
CA VAL A 21 -12.20 -1.85 -5.57
C VAL A 21 -12.63 -3.31 -5.69
N GLY A 22 -12.65 -4.03 -4.56
CA GLY A 22 -13.25 -5.36 -4.50
C GLY A 22 -14.77 -5.25 -4.41
N GLY A 23 -15.48 -6.04 -5.21
CA GLY A 23 -16.94 -6.14 -5.18
C GLY A 23 -17.45 -7.33 -4.39
N PHE A 24 -16.57 -8.25 -3.99
CA PHE A 24 -16.93 -9.50 -3.34
C PHE A 24 -15.91 -9.89 -2.26
N TRP A 25 -16.18 -10.95 -1.52
CA TRP A 25 -15.32 -11.47 -0.46
C TRP A 25 -14.29 -12.44 -1.04
N GLY A 26 -13.02 -12.23 -0.71
CA GLY A 26 -11.95 -13.17 -1.04
C GLY A 26 -11.01 -12.70 -2.14
N SER A 27 -10.34 -13.66 -2.77
CA SER A 27 -9.34 -13.39 -3.80
C SER A 27 -10.03 -13.20 -5.15
N GLU A 28 -10.15 -11.94 -5.59
CA GLU A 28 -10.82 -11.54 -6.84
C GLU A 28 -9.83 -11.30 -7.99
N GLY A 29 -8.56 -11.57 -7.79
CA GLY A 29 -7.53 -11.29 -8.80
C GLY A 29 -7.20 -9.80 -8.97
N LYS A 30 -7.60 -8.93 -8.03
CA LYS A 30 -7.34 -7.47 -8.12
C LYS A 30 -5.89 -7.11 -8.42
N GLY A 31 -4.93 -7.83 -7.82
CA GLY A 31 -3.51 -7.62 -8.08
C GLY A 31 -3.15 -7.84 -9.55
N GLN A 32 -3.65 -8.90 -10.16
CA GLN A 32 -3.40 -9.20 -11.57
C GLN A 32 -4.06 -8.18 -12.50
N VAL A 33 -5.30 -7.77 -12.21
CA VAL A 33 -6.02 -6.74 -12.98
C VAL A 33 -5.29 -5.39 -12.87
N SER A 34 -4.89 -4.99 -11.65
CA SER A 34 -4.12 -3.76 -11.44
C SER A 34 -2.79 -3.77 -12.21
N ALA A 35 -2.06 -4.89 -12.18
CA ALA A 35 -0.81 -5.02 -12.92
C ALA A 35 -1.01 -4.98 -14.44
N TYR A 36 -2.11 -5.54 -14.93
CA TYR A 36 -2.47 -5.51 -16.35
C TYR A 36 -2.78 -4.10 -16.84
N LEU A 37 -3.48 -3.30 -16.03
CA LEU A 37 -3.84 -1.93 -16.38
C LEU A 37 -2.72 -0.91 -16.12
N ALA A 38 -1.79 -1.22 -15.23
CA ALA A 38 -0.75 -0.29 -14.78
C ALA A 38 0.04 0.42 -15.90
N PRO A 39 0.37 -0.22 -17.05
CA PRO A 39 1.06 0.47 -18.17
C PRO A 39 0.28 1.61 -18.81
N GLU A 40 -1.00 1.75 -18.53
CA GLU A 40 -1.84 2.84 -19.07
C GLU A 40 -1.81 4.10 -18.18
N TYR A 41 -1.13 4.04 -17.01
CA TYR A 41 -1.13 5.10 -16.03
C TYR A 41 0.26 5.65 -15.76
N ASP A 42 0.34 6.97 -15.56
CA ASP A 42 1.58 7.67 -15.19
C ASP A 42 1.87 7.56 -13.69
N VAL A 43 0.85 7.31 -12.88
CA VAL A 43 0.93 7.24 -11.42
C VAL A 43 0.15 6.03 -10.90
N LEU A 44 0.76 5.25 -10.04
CA LEU A 44 0.11 4.15 -9.32
C LEU A 44 0.07 4.48 -7.84
N VAL A 45 -1.14 4.52 -7.28
CA VAL A 45 -1.36 4.84 -5.86
C VAL A 45 -1.83 3.59 -5.12
N ARG A 46 -1.28 3.37 -3.93
CA ARG A 46 -1.81 2.37 -3.01
C ARG A 46 -2.03 2.96 -1.63
N VAL A 47 -3.09 2.48 -1.00
CA VAL A 47 -3.42 2.72 0.40
C VAL A 47 -3.73 1.37 1.06
N GLY A 48 -3.65 1.29 2.39
CA GLY A 48 -3.89 0.07 3.14
C GLY A 48 -2.61 -0.53 3.72
N GLY A 49 -2.69 -1.75 4.25
CA GLY A 49 -1.62 -2.40 4.99
C GLY A 49 -1.17 -3.73 4.38
N PRO A 50 -0.15 -4.38 5.00
CA PRO A 50 0.45 -5.63 4.50
C PRO A 50 -0.36 -6.90 4.77
N ASN A 51 -1.57 -6.80 5.30
CA ASN A 51 -2.40 -7.97 5.64
C ASN A 51 -2.73 -8.88 4.45
N ALA A 52 -2.78 -8.31 3.24
CA ALA A 52 -3.09 -9.05 2.03
C ALA A 52 -1.95 -8.94 1.03
N GLY A 53 -1.41 -10.08 0.62
CA GLY A 53 -0.50 -10.17 -0.51
C GLY A 53 -1.25 -10.19 -1.84
N HIS A 54 -0.76 -9.44 -2.81
CA HIS A 54 -1.29 -9.39 -4.17
C HIS A 54 -0.32 -10.09 -5.12
N LYS A 55 -0.61 -11.33 -5.45
CA LYS A 55 0.22 -12.10 -6.38
C LYS A 55 -0.02 -11.65 -7.81
N VAL A 56 1.06 -11.40 -8.53
CA VAL A 56 1.07 -11.05 -9.96
C VAL A 56 1.96 -12.05 -10.69
N TRP A 57 1.46 -12.58 -11.79
CA TRP A 57 2.21 -13.43 -12.71
C TRP A 57 2.83 -12.57 -13.80
N GLU A 58 4.16 -12.63 -13.93
CA GLU A 58 4.94 -11.80 -14.84
C GLU A 58 5.43 -12.62 -16.03
N GLY A 59 5.27 -12.08 -17.25
CA GLY A 59 5.97 -12.54 -18.44
C GLY A 59 5.57 -13.88 -19.04
N GLY A 60 4.37 -14.38 -18.79
CA GLY A 60 3.87 -15.62 -19.39
C GLY A 60 4.59 -16.91 -18.91
N GLU A 61 5.64 -16.81 -18.14
CA GLU A 61 6.32 -17.89 -17.46
C GLU A 61 5.81 -18.01 -16.02
N GLN A 62 6.05 -19.16 -15.38
CA GLN A 62 5.59 -19.46 -14.03
C GLN A 62 6.26 -18.61 -12.93
N LYS A 63 6.68 -17.40 -13.25
CA LYS A 63 7.25 -16.44 -12.30
C LYS A 63 6.16 -15.55 -11.75
N SER A 64 6.04 -15.49 -10.44
CA SER A 64 5.11 -14.59 -9.77
C SER A 64 5.84 -13.77 -8.72
N TYR A 65 5.35 -12.54 -8.50
CA TYR A 65 5.76 -11.70 -7.39
C TYR A 65 4.56 -11.34 -6.53
N THR A 66 4.74 -11.27 -5.22
CA THR A 66 3.66 -10.93 -4.30
C THR A 66 3.93 -9.58 -3.67
N PHE A 67 3.12 -8.59 -4.02
CA PHE A 67 3.16 -7.25 -3.45
C PHE A 67 2.36 -7.17 -2.15
N TYR A 68 2.92 -6.52 -1.12
CA TYR A 68 2.25 -6.26 0.16
C TYR A 68 1.99 -4.77 0.36
N HIS A 69 2.93 -3.89 0.04
CA HIS A 69 2.84 -2.44 0.18
C HIS A 69 2.79 -1.73 -1.17
N LEU A 70 3.59 -2.18 -2.13
CA LEU A 70 3.66 -1.53 -3.43
C LEU A 70 2.44 -1.87 -4.31
N PRO A 71 2.02 -0.98 -5.21
CA PRO A 71 1.02 -1.28 -6.22
C PRO A 71 1.44 -2.46 -7.09
N SER A 72 0.48 -3.30 -7.47
CA SER A 72 0.75 -4.55 -8.18
C SER A 72 1.37 -4.38 -9.57
N GLY A 73 1.35 -3.18 -10.15
CA GLY A 73 2.00 -2.86 -11.42
C GLY A 73 3.41 -2.30 -11.32
N THR A 74 3.98 -2.22 -10.11
CA THR A 74 5.27 -1.54 -9.89
C THR A 74 6.40 -2.09 -10.75
N ARG A 75 6.43 -3.39 -11.01
CA ARG A 75 7.50 -4.05 -11.80
C ARG A 75 7.25 -4.05 -13.30
N SER A 76 6.00 -3.82 -13.73
CA SER A 76 5.60 -3.89 -15.15
C SER A 76 5.49 -2.51 -15.81
N THR A 77 5.80 -1.43 -15.10
CA THR A 77 5.71 -0.05 -15.60
C THR A 77 6.78 0.84 -15.00
N ASN A 78 7.02 1.99 -15.63
CA ASN A 78 7.87 3.07 -15.11
C ASN A 78 7.06 4.18 -14.41
N ALA A 79 5.77 3.97 -14.16
CA ALA A 79 4.92 4.94 -13.48
C ALA A 79 5.50 5.36 -12.11
N GLN A 80 5.17 6.57 -11.70
CA GLN A 80 5.41 7.04 -10.34
C GLN A 80 4.62 6.18 -9.35
N ILE A 81 5.24 5.83 -8.24
CA ILE A 81 4.62 5.00 -7.19
C ILE A 81 4.34 5.89 -5.99
N ILE A 82 3.10 5.86 -5.52
CA ILE A 82 2.69 6.63 -4.35
C ILE A 82 2.09 5.70 -3.29
N LEU A 83 2.64 5.74 -2.09
CA LEU A 83 2.00 5.22 -0.89
C LEU A 83 1.31 6.38 -0.18
N GLY A 84 -0.02 6.44 -0.30
CA GLY A 84 -0.81 7.56 0.20
C GLY A 84 -0.94 7.59 1.72
N ALA A 85 -1.51 8.67 2.25
CA ALA A 85 -1.71 8.92 3.68
C ALA A 85 -2.47 7.81 4.42
N GLY A 86 -3.32 7.04 3.72
CA GLY A 86 -4.04 5.88 4.27
C GLY A 86 -3.19 4.62 4.43
N SER A 87 -1.92 4.64 4.01
CA SER A 87 -1.05 3.47 4.09
C SER A 87 -0.65 3.14 5.52
N VAL A 88 -0.57 1.83 5.77
CA VAL A 88 -0.07 1.23 7.02
C VAL A 88 1.15 0.40 6.66
N ILE A 89 2.30 0.76 7.19
CA ILE A 89 3.60 0.29 6.72
C ILE A 89 4.21 -0.69 7.71
N GLY A 90 4.44 -1.94 7.29
CA GLY A 90 5.37 -2.87 7.93
C GLY A 90 6.77 -2.61 7.38
N LEU A 91 7.61 -1.93 8.14
CA LEU A 91 8.86 -1.33 7.66
C LEU A 91 9.79 -2.33 6.95
N ALA A 92 10.09 -3.45 7.60
CA ALA A 92 10.99 -4.46 7.05
C ALA A 92 10.50 -4.96 5.68
N LYS A 93 9.19 -5.24 5.59
CA LYS A 93 8.59 -5.75 4.36
C LYS A 93 8.57 -4.72 3.23
N LEU A 94 8.33 -3.46 3.56
CA LEU A 94 8.40 -2.39 2.55
C LEU A 94 9.82 -2.21 2.03
N LEU A 95 10.84 -2.25 2.90
CA LEU A 95 12.24 -2.12 2.49
C LEU A 95 12.68 -3.28 1.59
N GLU A 96 12.23 -4.51 1.88
CA GLU A 96 12.44 -5.66 0.97
C GLU A 96 11.81 -5.38 -0.41
N GLU A 97 10.56 -4.96 -0.46
CA GLU A 97 9.87 -4.68 -1.73
C GLU A 97 10.53 -3.53 -2.52
N ILE A 98 11.01 -2.49 -1.83
CA ILE A 98 11.78 -1.39 -2.45
C ILE A 98 13.04 -1.94 -3.12
N ALA A 99 13.80 -2.77 -2.40
CA ALA A 99 15.02 -3.38 -2.92
C ALA A 99 14.74 -4.33 -4.09
N ASP A 100 13.77 -5.23 -3.94
CA ASP A 100 13.38 -6.22 -4.96
C ASP A 100 12.88 -5.56 -6.26
N CYS A 101 12.21 -4.41 -6.13
CA CYS A 101 11.69 -3.65 -7.27
C CYS A 101 12.67 -2.60 -7.80
N GLY A 102 13.84 -2.43 -7.18
CA GLY A 102 14.85 -1.44 -7.56
C GLY A 102 14.33 0.00 -7.51
N LEU A 103 13.48 0.32 -6.52
CA LEU A 103 12.87 1.64 -6.42
C LEU A 103 13.84 2.65 -5.83
N THR A 104 13.84 3.83 -6.43
CA THR A 104 14.59 5.00 -5.97
C THR A 104 13.64 6.10 -5.48
N PRO A 105 14.15 7.10 -4.74
CA PRO A 105 13.35 8.24 -4.30
C PRO A 105 12.72 9.06 -5.46
N ASP A 106 13.27 8.96 -6.65
CA ASP A 106 12.70 9.64 -7.82
C ASP A 106 11.41 8.97 -8.33
N ARG A 107 11.25 7.68 -8.01
CA ARG A 107 10.12 6.90 -8.49
C ARG A 107 9.11 6.54 -7.40
N LEU A 108 9.51 6.50 -6.13
CA LEU A 108 8.64 6.19 -5.00
C LEU A 108 8.45 7.42 -4.12
N SER A 109 7.21 7.76 -3.84
CA SER A 109 6.81 8.77 -2.87
C SER A 109 5.95 8.15 -1.77
N ILE A 110 6.27 8.46 -0.53
CA ILE A 110 5.54 7.98 0.66
C ILE A 110 4.99 9.20 1.39
N ASP A 111 3.68 9.19 1.63
CA ASP A 111 3.02 10.27 2.37
C ASP A 111 3.57 10.36 3.80
N PRO A 112 3.92 11.57 4.28
CA PRO A 112 4.42 11.77 5.64
C PRO A 112 3.45 11.30 6.73
N ASN A 113 2.15 11.20 6.42
CA ASN A 113 1.10 10.76 7.32
C ASN A 113 0.75 9.26 7.20
N ALA A 114 1.46 8.50 6.41
CA ALA A 114 1.40 7.03 6.47
C ALA A 114 1.86 6.56 7.84
N VAL A 115 1.18 5.56 8.42
CA VAL A 115 1.52 5.05 9.75
C VAL A 115 2.47 3.86 9.64
N VAL A 116 3.49 3.81 10.49
CA VAL A 116 4.40 2.67 10.59
C VAL A 116 3.95 1.77 11.74
N ILE A 117 3.81 0.48 11.46
CA ILE A 117 3.49 -0.56 12.45
C ILE A 117 4.70 -0.75 13.36
N ASP A 118 4.45 -0.95 14.64
CA ASP A 118 5.47 -1.36 15.58
C ASP A 118 5.08 -2.61 16.39
N ASP A 119 6.01 -3.07 17.22
CA ASP A 119 5.83 -4.29 18.01
C ASP A 119 4.66 -4.19 19.00
N ALA A 120 4.35 -2.99 19.50
CA ALA A 120 3.20 -2.79 20.38
C ALA A 120 1.87 -2.93 19.64
N ASP A 121 1.79 -2.49 18.38
CA ASP A 121 0.61 -2.69 17.53
C ASP A 121 0.38 -4.21 17.30
N ILE A 122 1.45 -4.95 17.01
CA ILE A 122 1.42 -6.39 16.82
C ILE A 122 1.00 -7.12 18.10
N ALA A 123 1.61 -6.74 19.23
CA ALA A 123 1.30 -7.32 20.54
C ALA A 123 -0.16 -7.05 20.92
N MET A 124 -0.65 -5.83 20.67
CA MET A 124 -2.04 -5.46 20.93
C MET A 124 -3.02 -6.32 20.15
N GLU A 125 -2.82 -6.51 18.85
CA GLU A 125 -3.71 -7.37 18.04
C GLU A 125 -3.70 -8.82 18.51
N ARG A 126 -2.54 -9.35 18.90
CA ARG A 126 -2.40 -10.71 19.38
C ARG A 126 -3.00 -10.92 20.77
N THR A 127 -2.94 -9.90 21.64
CA THR A 127 -3.52 -9.94 22.99
C THR A 127 -5.04 -9.85 22.94
N LEU A 128 -5.61 -9.15 21.99
CA LEU A 128 -7.03 -9.13 21.67
C LEU A 128 -7.50 -10.46 21.05
N GLY A 129 -6.87 -11.57 21.42
CA GLY A 129 -6.93 -12.94 20.87
C GLY A 129 -8.28 -13.44 20.36
N SER A 130 -9.37 -12.80 20.76
CA SER A 130 -10.70 -13.02 20.20
C SER A 130 -10.80 -12.53 18.73
N ALA A 131 -10.13 -11.47 18.34
CA ALA A 131 -10.19 -10.93 16.98
C ALA A 131 -9.44 -11.82 15.97
N VAL A 132 -8.27 -12.34 16.33
CA VAL A 132 -7.52 -13.28 15.50
C VAL A 132 -8.30 -14.59 15.34
N ALA A 133 -8.87 -15.12 16.43
CA ALA A 133 -9.61 -16.38 16.41
C ALA A 133 -11.03 -16.25 15.82
N THR A 134 -11.69 -15.10 16.03
CA THR A 134 -13.11 -14.94 15.71
C THR A 134 -13.36 -14.33 14.33
N ILE A 135 -12.51 -13.40 13.87
CA ILE A 135 -12.69 -12.70 12.59
C ILE A 135 -11.57 -12.95 11.59
N GLY A 136 -10.62 -13.84 11.91
CA GLY A 136 -9.53 -14.19 10.99
C GLY A 136 -8.51 -13.07 10.77
N SER A 137 -8.26 -12.21 11.76
CA SER A 137 -7.19 -11.21 11.70
C SER A 137 -5.84 -11.89 11.50
N THR A 138 -4.97 -11.29 10.68
CA THR A 138 -3.61 -11.81 10.44
C THR A 138 -2.65 -11.53 11.60
N GLY A 139 -3.04 -10.71 12.58
CA GLY A 139 -2.23 -10.35 13.75
C GLY A 139 -0.93 -9.61 13.42
N GLN A 140 -0.93 -8.86 12.32
CA GLN A 140 0.25 -8.10 11.84
C GLN A 140 0.30 -6.66 12.35
N GLY A 141 -0.63 -6.24 13.22
CA GLY A 141 -0.65 -4.90 13.82
C GLY A 141 -1.33 -3.83 12.97
N VAL A 142 -1.91 -4.18 11.82
CA VAL A 142 -2.53 -3.19 10.89
C VAL A 142 -3.73 -2.50 11.51
N GLY A 143 -4.61 -3.27 12.16
CA GLY A 143 -5.80 -2.73 12.83
C GLY A 143 -5.42 -1.84 14.01
N ALA A 144 -4.48 -2.27 14.85
CA ALA A 144 -3.98 -1.52 16.00
C ALA A 144 -3.31 -0.21 15.56
N ALA A 145 -2.42 -0.25 14.56
CA ALA A 145 -1.78 0.94 14.00
C ALA A 145 -2.80 1.91 13.41
N THR A 146 -3.83 1.41 12.73
CA THR A 146 -4.93 2.23 12.19
C THR A 146 -5.74 2.87 13.31
N ALA A 147 -6.13 2.09 14.32
CA ALA A 147 -6.85 2.60 15.49
C ALA A 147 -6.04 3.68 16.21
N ARG A 148 -4.77 3.45 16.44
CA ARG A 148 -3.82 4.40 17.01
C ARG A 148 -3.78 5.71 16.21
N LYS A 149 -3.77 5.63 14.87
CA LYS A 149 -3.79 6.80 14.00
C LYS A 149 -5.10 7.61 14.13
N VAL A 150 -6.23 6.93 14.25
CA VAL A 150 -7.56 7.57 14.35
C VAL A 150 -7.78 8.17 15.75
N LEU A 151 -7.34 7.48 16.79
CA LEU A 151 -7.55 7.84 18.18
C LEU A 151 -6.47 8.82 18.73
N ARG A 152 -6.01 9.73 17.92
CA ARG A 152 -4.87 10.67 18.16
C ARG A 152 -4.60 11.07 19.62
N THR A 153 -5.63 11.35 20.41
CA THR A 153 -5.52 11.89 21.76
C THR A 153 -5.13 10.88 22.82
N MET A 154 -5.45 9.59 22.64
CA MET A 154 -5.09 8.56 23.63
C MET A 154 -3.67 8.06 23.47
N ALA A 155 -3.09 8.30 22.32
CA ALA A 155 -1.84 7.72 21.92
C ALA A 155 -0.63 8.63 22.09
N GLU A 156 -0.81 9.94 22.14
CA GLU A 156 0.31 10.89 22.39
C GLU A 156 0.93 10.71 23.78
N SER A 157 0.12 10.37 24.80
CA SER A 157 0.60 10.25 26.17
C SER A 157 1.11 8.85 26.56
N GLN A 158 0.63 7.79 25.90
CA GLN A 158 0.96 6.41 26.29
C GLN A 158 1.80 5.64 25.27
N PHE A 159 1.77 6.00 23.98
CA PHE A 159 2.36 5.19 22.92
C PHE A 159 3.30 5.95 21.96
N GLY A 160 3.60 7.21 22.21
CA GLY A 160 4.54 7.98 21.37
C GLY A 160 4.14 8.07 19.90
N LEU A 161 2.88 8.36 19.62
CA LEU A 161 2.29 8.35 18.27
C LEU A 161 3.04 9.21 17.26
N ALA A 162 3.56 10.35 17.70
CA ALA A 162 4.33 11.24 16.84
C ALA A 162 5.56 10.57 16.23
N ASN A 163 6.09 9.53 16.88
CA ASN A 163 7.30 8.83 16.44
C ASN A 163 7.05 7.66 15.48
N ARG A 164 5.79 7.33 15.19
CA ARG A 164 5.44 6.15 14.39
C ARG A 164 4.76 6.47 13.06
N MET A 165 4.97 7.67 12.60
CA MET A 165 4.57 8.11 11.25
C MET A 165 5.76 8.00 10.30
N ALA A 166 5.50 7.78 9.03
CA ALA A 166 6.53 7.65 8.01
C ALA A 166 7.51 8.83 8.00
N LYS A 167 7.02 10.05 8.25
CA LYS A 167 7.86 11.26 8.36
C LYS A 167 8.93 11.21 9.46
N ASN A 168 8.75 10.34 10.46
CA ASN A 168 9.68 10.23 11.60
C ASN A 168 10.55 8.96 11.49
N GLU A 169 10.37 8.14 10.47
CA GLU A 169 11.17 6.94 10.23
C GLU A 169 12.42 7.29 9.38
N PRO A 170 13.64 7.21 9.96
CA PRO A 170 14.85 7.67 9.28
C PRO A 170 15.12 6.96 7.96
N THR A 171 14.81 5.68 7.86
CA THR A 171 15.06 4.86 6.66
C THR A 171 14.12 5.23 5.51
N LEU A 172 12.96 5.83 5.82
CA LEU A 172 12.00 6.28 4.82
C LEU A 172 12.19 7.73 4.38
N GLN A 173 13.04 8.52 5.07
CA GLN A 173 13.23 9.95 4.78
C GLN A 173 13.50 10.27 3.30
N PRO A 174 14.31 9.49 2.56
CA PRO A 174 14.56 9.77 1.16
C PRO A 174 13.29 9.72 0.29
N PHE A 175 12.30 8.95 0.71
CA PHE A 175 11.05 8.71 -0.02
C PHE A 175 9.89 9.60 0.43
N ILE A 176 10.05 10.37 1.53
CA ILE A 176 8.96 11.19 2.07
C ILE A 176 8.69 12.38 1.16
N ARG A 177 7.45 12.49 0.69
CA ARG A 177 6.92 13.60 -0.13
C ARG A 177 5.51 13.96 0.31
N ASP A 178 5.13 15.21 0.16
CA ASP A 178 3.71 15.58 0.19
C ASP A 178 3.04 15.00 -1.06
N THR A 179 2.21 13.97 -0.86
CA THR A 179 1.60 13.23 -1.96
C THR A 179 0.33 13.90 -2.49
N VAL A 180 -0.25 14.84 -1.75
CA VAL A 180 -1.47 15.56 -2.18
C VAL A 180 -1.17 16.45 -3.39
N GLY A 181 -0.01 17.08 -3.42
CA GLY A 181 0.41 17.92 -4.55
C GLY A 181 0.88 17.13 -5.78
N LEU A 182 1.01 15.81 -5.69
CA LEU A 182 1.48 14.93 -6.78
C LEU A 182 0.32 14.34 -7.59
N LEU A 183 -0.91 14.41 -7.09
CA LEU A 183 -2.15 13.93 -7.70
C LEU A 183 -2.94 15.08 -8.33
#